data_4b06ecf9a258cbb9a03d3b9437422625
#
_entry.id   4b06ecf9a258cbb9a03d3b9437422625
#
_cell.length_a   1.000
_cell.length_b   1.000
_cell.length_c   1.000
_cell.angle_alpha   90.00
_cell.angle_beta   90.00
_cell.angle_gamma   90.00
#
_symmetry.space_group_name_H-M   'P 1'
#
loop_
_entity.id
_entity.type
_entity.pdbx_description
1 polymer ?
#
loop_
_entity_poly.entity_id
_entity_poly.type
_entity_poly.pdbx_seq_one_letter_code
_entity_poly.pdbx_strand_id
1 'polypeptide(L)'
;MKLSKKQREELRMKFGGRCAYCGCELPEKGWHADHVEAALRKWRFGERKANGTRAIVYTGDHWNPENDVLDNLFPACAPCNLFKATFSVEVFREQIAEQAERARQYSVNFRTAERFGQVQITRSPIVFWFEKYQREDAA
;
A
#
# COMPACT_ATOMS: atom_id res chain seq x y z
N MET A 1 -8.62 6.50 -13.24
CA MET A 1 -8.08 6.25 -14.60
C MET A 1 -8.18 4.76 -14.91
N LYS A 2 -8.58 4.43 -16.10
CA LYS A 2 -8.69 3.02 -16.54
C LYS A 2 -7.48 2.67 -17.40
N LEU A 3 -6.69 1.69 -16.97
CA LEU A 3 -5.52 1.24 -17.70
C LEU A 3 -5.90 0.24 -18.79
N SER A 4 -5.27 0.34 -19.97
CA SER A 4 -5.34 -0.70 -21.00
C SER A 4 -4.60 -1.95 -20.50
N LYS A 5 -4.83 -3.09 -21.17
CA LYS A 5 -4.10 -4.33 -20.85
C LYS A 5 -2.59 -4.14 -20.98
N LYS A 6 -2.14 -3.43 -22.00
CA LYS A 6 -0.73 -3.13 -22.24
C LYS A 6 -0.15 -2.28 -21.12
N GLN A 7 -0.82 -1.18 -20.77
CA GLN A 7 -0.38 -0.31 -19.68
C GLN A 7 -0.33 -1.04 -18.35
N ARG A 8 -1.31 -1.90 -18.09
CA ARG A 8 -1.36 -2.69 -16.86
C ARG A 8 -0.20 -3.67 -16.80
N GLU A 9 0.15 -4.35 -17.89
CA GLU A 9 1.29 -5.25 -17.91
C GLU A 9 2.62 -4.51 -17.80
N GLU A 10 2.77 -3.38 -18.47
CA GLU A 10 3.96 -2.52 -18.33
C GLU A 10 4.13 -2.05 -16.89
N LEU A 11 3.02 -1.67 -16.23
CA LEU A 11 3.04 -1.27 -14.82
C LEU A 11 3.44 -2.44 -13.91
N ARG A 12 2.89 -3.64 -14.13
CA ARG A 12 3.25 -4.83 -13.37
C ARG A 12 4.74 -5.11 -13.43
N MET A 13 5.35 -4.88 -14.59
CA MET A 13 6.78 -5.14 -14.83
C MET A 13 7.69 -3.96 -14.49
N LYS A 14 7.16 -2.86 -14.01
CA LYS A 14 7.93 -1.63 -13.74
C LYS A 14 9.14 -1.86 -12.83
N PHE A 15 9.02 -2.76 -11.88
CA PHE A 15 10.11 -3.13 -10.95
C PHE A 15 10.39 -4.63 -11.00
N GLY A 16 10.49 -5.17 -12.22
CA GLY A 16 10.85 -6.56 -12.44
C GLY A 16 9.74 -7.57 -12.12
N GLY A 17 8.47 -7.16 -12.17
CA GLY A 17 7.34 -8.04 -11.86
C GLY A 17 7.11 -8.24 -10.35
N ARG A 18 7.66 -7.36 -9.54
CA ARG A 18 7.57 -7.41 -8.08
C ARG A 18 6.81 -6.25 -7.50
N CYS A 19 6.24 -6.45 -6.31
CA CYS A 19 5.61 -5.38 -5.54
C CYS A 19 6.63 -4.26 -5.28
N ALA A 20 6.26 -3.02 -5.61
CA ALA A 20 7.12 -1.87 -5.40
C ALA A 20 7.59 -1.72 -3.94
N TYR A 21 6.80 -2.20 -3.00
CA TYR A 21 7.06 -2.01 -1.57
C TYR A 21 7.77 -3.20 -0.94
N CYS A 22 7.12 -4.35 -0.84
CA CYS A 22 7.72 -5.53 -0.17
C CYS A 22 8.60 -6.39 -1.07
N GLY A 23 8.55 -6.21 -2.39
CA GLY A 23 9.36 -6.98 -3.33
C GLY A 23 8.88 -8.38 -3.64
N CYS A 24 7.70 -8.78 -3.17
CA CYS A 24 7.16 -10.09 -3.52
C CYS A 24 6.80 -10.18 -5.00
N GLU A 25 6.86 -11.37 -5.57
CA GLU A 25 6.44 -11.58 -6.95
C GLU A 25 4.95 -11.25 -7.11
N LEU A 26 4.62 -10.51 -8.17
CA LEU A 26 3.23 -10.16 -8.47
C LEU A 26 2.62 -11.21 -9.40
N PRO A 27 1.44 -11.74 -9.06
CA PRO A 27 0.71 -12.62 -9.96
C PRO A 27 0.19 -11.83 -11.17
N GLU A 28 -0.24 -12.53 -12.20
CA GLU A 28 -0.88 -11.88 -13.36
C GLU A 28 -2.17 -11.15 -12.99
N LYS A 29 -2.86 -11.65 -11.96
CA LYS A 29 -4.13 -11.09 -11.46
C LYS A 29 -4.07 -10.94 -9.95
N GLY A 30 -4.83 -10.00 -9.42
CA GLY A 30 -4.93 -9.79 -7.96
C GLY A 30 -3.92 -8.81 -7.37
N TRP A 31 -3.07 -8.21 -8.19
CA TRP A 31 -2.23 -7.09 -7.76
C TRP A 31 -2.95 -5.76 -8.04
N HIS A 32 -2.47 -4.68 -7.45
CA HIS A 32 -3.11 -3.37 -7.53
C HIS A 32 -2.17 -2.32 -8.11
N ALA A 33 -2.75 -1.38 -8.86
CA ALA A 33 -2.08 -0.16 -9.25
C ALA A 33 -2.28 0.86 -8.13
N ASP A 34 -1.26 1.08 -7.32
CA ASP A 34 -1.31 1.98 -6.18
C ASP A 34 -0.90 3.39 -6.57
N HIS A 35 -1.69 4.38 -6.16
CA HIS A 35 -1.29 5.78 -6.27
C HIS A 35 -0.22 6.08 -5.22
N VAL A 36 0.99 6.42 -5.65
CA VAL A 36 2.10 6.75 -4.75
C VAL A 36 1.72 7.94 -3.88
N GLU A 37 1.26 9.01 -4.51
CA GLU A 37 0.57 10.13 -3.85
C GLU A 37 -0.93 9.96 -4.04
N ALA A 38 -1.68 9.99 -2.94
CA ALA A 38 -3.10 9.67 -2.97
C ALA A 38 -3.91 10.59 -3.90
N ALA A 39 -4.76 10.01 -4.73
CA ALA A 39 -5.71 10.74 -5.56
C ALA A 39 -7.02 11.03 -4.84
N LEU A 40 -7.34 10.30 -3.80
CA LEU A 40 -8.51 10.42 -2.92
C LEU A 40 -9.84 10.45 -3.68
N ARG A 41 -10.53 9.33 -3.71
CA ARG A 41 -11.84 9.23 -4.38
C ARG A 41 -12.86 10.16 -3.76
N LYS A 42 -13.51 10.97 -4.59
CA LYS A 42 -14.59 11.85 -4.17
C LYS A 42 -15.81 11.06 -3.75
N TRP A 43 -16.44 11.50 -2.68
CA TRP A 43 -17.64 10.89 -2.16
C TRP A 43 -18.63 11.96 -1.69
N ARG A 44 -19.89 11.56 -1.56
CA ARG A 44 -20.95 12.34 -0.96
C ARG A 44 -21.79 11.46 -0.06
N PHE A 45 -22.52 12.08 0.86
CA PHE A 45 -23.49 11.34 1.63
C PHE A 45 -24.68 10.96 0.76
N GLY A 46 -25.07 9.70 0.81
CA GLY A 46 -26.30 9.20 0.21
C GLY A 46 -27.48 9.35 1.16
N GLU A 47 -28.51 8.55 0.92
CA GLU A 47 -29.71 8.53 1.76
C GLU A 47 -29.41 8.01 3.17
N ARG A 48 -30.21 8.49 4.14
CA ARG A 48 -30.12 8.03 5.52
C ARG A 48 -30.69 6.61 5.62
N LYS A 49 -29.91 5.71 6.23
CA LYS A 49 -30.32 4.34 6.51
C LYS A 49 -31.25 4.28 7.72
N ALA A 50 -31.95 3.14 7.90
CA ALA A 50 -32.87 2.93 9.02
C ALA A 50 -32.18 3.07 10.41
N ASN A 51 -30.88 2.78 10.51
CA ASN A 51 -30.10 2.95 11.74
C ASN A 51 -29.63 4.39 12.00
N GLY A 52 -30.05 5.36 11.19
CA GLY A 52 -29.68 6.77 11.31
C GLY A 52 -28.38 7.17 10.64
N THR A 53 -27.60 6.22 10.15
CA THR A 53 -26.35 6.53 9.41
C THR A 53 -26.67 6.83 7.94
N ARG A 54 -25.72 7.48 7.25
CA ARG A 54 -25.83 7.75 5.81
C ARG A 54 -24.85 6.87 5.05
N ALA A 55 -25.29 6.36 3.89
CA ALA A 55 -24.42 5.67 2.97
C ALA A 55 -23.39 6.66 2.39
N ILE A 56 -22.19 6.15 2.09
CA ILE A 56 -21.18 6.90 1.32
C ILE A 56 -21.32 6.48 -0.14
N VAL A 57 -21.47 7.48 -1.02
CA VAL A 57 -21.59 7.25 -2.46
C VAL A 57 -20.38 7.89 -3.16
N TYR A 58 -19.62 7.08 -3.87
CA TYR A 58 -18.50 7.56 -4.66
C TYR A 58 -19.02 8.18 -5.97
N THR A 59 -18.49 9.35 -6.31
CA THR A 59 -18.95 10.13 -7.47
C THR A 59 -18.29 9.74 -8.78
N GLY A 60 -17.19 8.99 -8.72
CA GLY A 60 -16.36 8.67 -9.88
C GLY A 60 -15.21 9.65 -10.10
N ASP A 61 -15.22 10.78 -9.40
CA ASP A 61 -14.15 11.78 -9.46
C ASP A 61 -13.14 11.60 -8.32
N HIS A 62 -12.08 12.41 -8.33
CA HIS A 62 -11.06 12.45 -7.29
C HIS A 62 -10.92 13.86 -6.72
N TRP A 63 -10.53 13.95 -5.42
CA TRP A 63 -10.20 15.22 -4.79
C TRP A 63 -8.89 15.80 -5.33
N ASN A 64 -7.94 14.90 -5.68
CA ASN A 64 -6.62 15.23 -6.23
C ASN A 64 -6.49 14.59 -7.62
N PRO A 65 -7.24 15.06 -8.64
CA PRO A 65 -7.21 14.43 -9.96
C PRO A 65 -5.86 14.51 -10.66
N GLU A 66 -5.02 15.48 -10.28
CA GLU A 66 -3.64 15.62 -10.76
C GLU A 66 -2.77 14.42 -10.39
N ASN A 67 -3.14 13.68 -9.34
CA ASN A 67 -2.43 12.48 -8.90
C ASN A 67 -2.94 11.19 -9.57
N ASP A 68 -4.05 11.26 -10.31
CA ASP A 68 -4.59 10.11 -11.04
C ASP A 68 -3.99 10.03 -12.44
N VAL A 69 -2.68 9.85 -12.49
CA VAL A 69 -1.88 9.78 -13.71
C VAL A 69 -0.96 8.55 -13.66
N LEU A 70 -0.59 8.05 -14.84
CA LEU A 70 0.19 6.83 -14.97
C LEU A 70 1.53 6.90 -14.24
N ASP A 71 2.21 8.05 -14.28
CA ASP A 71 3.50 8.26 -13.63
C ASP A 71 3.43 8.17 -12.11
N ASN A 72 2.25 8.35 -11.53
CA ASN A 72 2.01 8.26 -10.08
C ASN A 72 1.52 6.88 -9.66
N LEU A 73 1.64 5.85 -10.49
CA LEU A 73 1.20 4.49 -10.16
C LEU A 73 2.39 3.59 -9.92
N PHE A 74 2.31 2.80 -8.84
CA PHE A 74 3.24 1.72 -8.55
C PHE A 74 2.49 0.39 -8.50
N PRO A 75 3.10 -0.72 -8.99
CA PRO A 75 2.50 -2.03 -8.85
C PRO A 75 2.67 -2.51 -7.41
N ALA A 76 1.59 -2.91 -6.77
CA ALA A 76 1.60 -3.33 -5.39
C ALA A 76 0.83 -4.64 -5.19
N CYS A 77 1.31 -5.48 -4.29
CA CYS A 77 0.53 -6.63 -3.85
C CYS A 77 -0.67 -6.17 -3.00
N ALA A 78 -1.69 -7.01 -2.91
CA ALA A 78 -2.89 -6.67 -2.17
C ALA A 78 -2.63 -6.27 -0.70
N PRO A 79 -1.80 -7.00 0.06
CA PRO A 79 -1.50 -6.60 1.45
C PRO A 79 -0.84 -5.21 1.57
N CYS A 80 0.15 -4.92 0.73
CA CYS A 80 0.82 -3.61 0.76
C CYS A 80 -0.12 -2.47 0.36
N ASN A 81 -0.90 -2.68 -0.70
CA ASN A 81 -1.87 -1.68 -1.15
C ASN A 81 -2.91 -1.38 -0.07
N LEU A 82 -3.43 -2.43 0.58
CA LEU A 82 -4.42 -2.28 1.64
C LEU A 82 -3.84 -1.55 2.86
N PHE A 83 -2.64 -1.91 3.28
CA PHE A 83 -2.00 -1.30 4.45
C PHE A 83 -1.61 0.15 4.19
N LYS A 84 -1.01 0.43 3.03
CA LYS A 84 -0.60 1.79 2.66
C LYS A 84 -1.81 2.73 2.53
N ALA A 85 -2.91 2.24 1.98
CA ALA A 85 -4.11 3.07 1.76
C ALA A 85 -3.74 4.42 1.15
N THR A 86 -4.07 5.53 1.80
CA THR A 86 -3.79 6.88 1.33
C THR A 86 -2.53 7.51 1.94
N PHE A 87 -1.74 6.75 2.67
CA PHE A 87 -0.48 7.24 3.22
C PHE A 87 0.50 7.64 2.11
N SER A 88 1.29 8.68 2.37
CA SER A 88 2.48 8.94 1.55
C SER A 88 3.50 7.80 1.76
N VAL A 89 4.50 7.73 0.89
CA VAL A 89 5.57 6.73 1.00
C VAL A 89 6.27 6.82 2.36
N GLU A 90 6.57 8.03 2.83
CA GLU A 90 7.28 8.21 4.10
C GLU A 90 6.41 7.87 5.30
N VAL A 91 5.13 8.24 5.31
CA VAL A 91 4.22 7.84 6.38
C VAL A 91 4.03 6.32 6.37
N PHE A 92 3.93 5.70 5.20
CA PHE A 92 3.87 4.25 5.09
C PHE A 92 5.12 3.59 5.70
N ARG A 93 6.30 4.11 5.42
CA ARG A 93 7.58 3.65 6.00
C ARG A 93 7.54 3.71 7.53
N GLU A 94 7.11 4.84 8.08
CA GLU A 94 6.98 5.04 9.52
C GLU A 94 5.99 4.06 10.14
N GLN A 95 4.84 3.84 9.51
CA GLN A 95 3.82 2.91 9.99
C GLN A 95 4.35 1.47 10.01
N ILE A 96 5.11 1.05 9.01
CA ILE A 96 5.73 -0.28 8.99
C ILE A 96 6.73 -0.41 10.15
N ALA A 97 7.56 0.60 10.35
CA ALA A 97 8.58 0.59 11.41
C ALA A 97 7.97 0.45 12.81
N GLU A 98 6.75 0.91 13.01
CA GLU A 98 6.06 0.85 14.31
C GLU A 98 5.33 -0.49 14.57
N GLN A 99 5.19 -1.35 13.55
CA GLN A 99 4.30 -2.53 13.67
C GLN A 99 4.77 -3.54 14.71
N ALA A 100 6.06 -3.78 14.83
CA ALA A 100 6.59 -4.72 15.82
C ALA A 100 6.31 -4.23 17.25
N GLU A 101 6.48 -2.94 17.50
CA GLU A 101 6.21 -2.32 18.80
C GLU A 101 4.71 -2.35 19.14
N ARG A 102 3.85 -2.10 18.15
CA ARG A 102 2.39 -2.24 18.32
C ARG A 102 1.99 -3.67 18.65
N ALA A 103 2.59 -4.65 17.99
CA ALA A 103 2.36 -6.06 18.29
C ALA A 103 2.74 -6.38 19.75
N ARG A 104 3.86 -5.84 20.23
CA ARG A 104 4.28 -5.98 21.62
C ARG A 104 3.24 -5.40 22.59
N GLN A 105 2.70 -4.21 22.27
CA GLN A 105 1.74 -3.52 23.14
C GLN A 105 0.39 -4.22 23.20
N TYR A 106 -0.08 -4.76 22.09
CA TYR A 106 -1.48 -5.20 21.97
C TYR A 106 -1.67 -6.71 21.91
N SER A 107 -0.60 -7.50 21.77
CA SER A 107 -0.71 -8.94 21.63
C SER A 107 -0.03 -9.68 22.78
N VAL A 108 -0.83 -10.38 23.58
CA VAL A 108 -0.32 -11.30 24.62
C VAL A 108 0.52 -12.39 23.98
N ASN A 109 0.09 -12.92 22.86
CA ASN A 109 0.80 -13.96 22.13
C ASN A 109 2.20 -13.48 21.70
N PHE A 110 2.28 -12.27 21.16
CA PHE A 110 3.55 -11.68 20.75
C PHE A 110 4.50 -11.51 21.94
N ARG A 111 4.00 -10.91 23.05
CA ARG A 111 4.81 -10.73 24.26
C ARG A 111 5.31 -12.04 24.85
N THR A 112 4.46 -13.07 24.85
CA THR A 112 4.85 -14.40 25.31
C THR A 112 5.92 -15.01 24.42
N ALA A 113 5.73 -14.96 23.11
CA ALA A 113 6.73 -15.46 22.16
C ALA A 113 8.07 -14.74 22.32
N GLU A 114 8.05 -13.43 22.50
CA GLU A 114 9.27 -12.63 22.71
C GLU A 114 9.96 -13.02 24.02
N ARG A 115 9.19 -13.17 25.10
CA ARG A 115 9.73 -13.55 26.42
C ARG A 115 10.44 -14.89 26.39
N PHE A 116 9.97 -15.83 25.59
CA PHE A 116 10.55 -17.16 25.45
C PHE A 116 11.51 -17.28 24.24
N GLY A 117 11.91 -16.16 23.66
CA GLY A 117 12.90 -16.16 22.59
C GLY A 117 12.42 -16.70 21.25
N GLN A 118 11.11 -16.83 21.05
CA GLN A 118 10.53 -17.34 19.80
C GLN A 118 10.43 -16.29 18.71
N VAL A 119 10.40 -15.02 19.08
CA VAL A 119 10.45 -13.88 18.16
C VAL A 119 11.39 -12.83 18.73
N GLN A 120 12.01 -12.07 17.85
CA GLN A 120 12.90 -10.96 18.21
C GLN A 120 12.59 -9.78 17.31
N ILE A 121 12.41 -8.59 17.92
CA ILE A 121 12.22 -7.35 17.15
C ILE A 121 13.57 -6.92 16.60
N THR A 122 13.62 -6.74 15.28
CA THR A 122 14.77 -6.19 14.56
C THR A 122 14.44 -4.78 14.12
N ARG A 123 15.23 -3.79 14.55
CA ARG A 123 15.01 -2.37 14.21
C ARG A 123 15.83 -1.98 12.98
N SER A 124 15.69 -2.75 11.90
CA SER A 124 16.35 -2.44 10.63
C SER A 124 15.63 -1.33 9.88
N PRO A 125 16.34 -0.52 9.09
CA PRO A 125 15.70 0.46 8.22
C PRO A 125 14.72 -0.20 7.24
N ILE A 126 13.60 0.45 7.02
CA ILE A 126 12.62 0.00 6.01
C ILE A 126 13.07 0.53 4.65
N VAL A 127 13.46 -0.38 3.77
CA VAL A 127 13.87 -0.05 2.41
C VAL A 127 12.92 -0.74 1.45
N PHE A 128 12.20 0.04 0.66
CA PHE A 128 11.24 -0.51 -0.29
C PHE A 128 11.94 -1.10 -1.51
N TRP A 129 11.28 -2.06 -2.14
CA TRP A 129 11.82 -2.72 -3.32
C TRP A 129 12.11 -1.73 -4.47
N PHE A 130 11.26 -0.75 -4.70
CA PHE A 130 11.47 0.24 -5.76
C PHE A 130 12.76 1.04 -5.54
N GLU A 131 13.16 1.28 -4.29
CA GLU A 131 14.40 1.96 -3.95
C GLU A 131 15.62 1.07 -4.22
N LYS A 132 15.54 -0.20 -3.87
CA LYS A 132 16.60 -1.19 -4.14
C LYS A 132 16.78 -1.43 -5.63
N TYR A 133 15.68 -1.57 -6.35
CA TYR A 133 15.65 -1.80 -7.78
C TYR A 133 16.33 -0.67 -8.56
N GLN A 134 16.02 0.57 -8.19
CA GLN A 134 16.65 1.76 -8.79
C GLN A 134 18.15 1.82 -8.54
N ARG A 135 18.62 1.41 -7.35
CA ARG A 135 20.05 1.38 -7.01
C ARG A 135 20.80 0.32 -7.83
N GLU A 136 20.22 -0.84 -8.04
CA GLU A 136 20.79 -1.90 -8.88
C GLU A 136 20.88 -1.44 -10.35
N ASP A 137 19.87 -0.76 -10.84
CA ASP A 137 19.84 -0.19 -12.18
C ASP A 137 20.88 0.92 -12.38
N ALA A 138 21.17 1.67 -11.34
CA ALA A 138 22.17 2.75 -11.36
C ALA A 138 23.61 2.24 -11.26
N ALA A 139 23.78 1.01 -10.84
CA ALA A 139 25.09 0.36 -10.75
C ALA A 139 25.44 -0.29 -12.09
#